data_17948b3c45c8fbef1f9c24a5255c51eb
#
_entry.id   17948b3c45c8fbef1f9c24a5255c51eb
#
_cell.length_a   1.000
_cell.length_b   1.000
_cell.length_c   1.000
_cell.angle_alpha   90.00
_cell.angle_beta   90.00
_cell.angle_gamma   90.00
#
_symmetry.space_group_name_H-M   'P 1'
#
loop_
_entity.id
_entity.type
_entity.pdbx_description
1 polymer ?
#
loop_
_entity_poly.entity_id
_entity_poly.type
_entity_poly.pdbx_seq_one_letter_code
_entity_poly.pdbx_strand_id
1 'polypeptide(L)'
;QAALTGHVVLSTLHTNSAIETIPRLRNMGLPPFMVAPALDTIIAQRLVRKVCPKCHTLRPIAESEKKEFESVIGGLKNINLGIPFNLPEQIPEVHGCEACSQTGYTGRLVLAEVITLNSEMKTLILNDSSLVDLIAVARKSGMTTMREDGFIKVSQGLTTLEEVYRATNVSTTSALS
;
A
#
# COMPACT_ATOMS: atom_id res chain seq x y z
N GLN A 1 -11.77 -7.78 23.12
CA GLN A 1 -12.59 -8.83 23.75
C GLN A 1 -13.73 -9.30 22.82
N ALA A 2 -14.55 -8.38 22.26
CA ALA A 2 -15.69 -8.76 21.40
C ALA A 2 -15.29 -9.67 20.20
N ALA A 3 -14.15 -9.41 19.56
CA ALA A 3 -13.64 -10.27 18.48
C ALA A 3 -13.36 -11.71 18.93
N LEU A 4 -12.88 -11.89 20.16
CA LEU A 4 -12.58 -13.22 20.74
C LEU A 4 -13.86 -14.02 21.05
N THR A 5 -15.00 -13.35 21.18
CA THR A 5 -16.31 -13.98 21.43
C THR A 5 -17.15 -14.17 20.17
N GLY A 6 -16.51 -14.08 18.97
CA GLY A 6 -17.15 -14.37 17.69
C GLY A 6 -17.84 -13.19 17.01
N HIS A 7 -17.67 -11.97 17.53
CA HIS A 7 -18.20 -10.78 16.87
C HIS A 7 -17.25 -10.27 15.77
N VAL A 8 -17.82 -9.84 14.65
CA VAL A 8 -17.06 -9.06 13.67
C VAL A 8 -16.84 -7.65 14.21
N VAL A 9 -15.58 -7.26 14.38
CA VAL A 9 -15.19 -5.95 14.90
C VAL A 9 -14.41 -5.20 13.82
N LEU A 10 -14.87 -4.00 13.49
CA LEU A 10 -14.16 -3.06 12.63
C LEU A 10 -13.63 -1.92 13.50
N SER A 11 -12.34 -1.61 13.34
CA SER A 11 -11.69 -0.54 14.10
C SER A 11 -10.66 0.17 13.21
N THR A 12 -10.22 1.34 13.64
CA THR A 12 -9.20 2.13 12.95
C THR A 12 -8.02 2.40 13.86
N LEU A 13 -6.83 2.42 13.27
CA LEU A 13 -5.57 2.77 13.92
C LEU A 13 -4.79 3.75 13.02
N HIS A 14 -3.99 4.59 13.63
CA HIS A 14 -3.07 5.47 12.89
C HIS A 14 -1.71 4.80 12.79
N THR A 15 -1.43 4.19 11.63
CA THR A 15 -0.16 3.55 11.26
C THR A 15 0.22 3.95 9.84
N ASN A 16 1.50 3.85 9.50
CA ASN A 16 1.98 4.17 8.15
C ASN A 16 1.83 3.01 7.17
N SER A 17 1.78 1.77 7.67
CA SER A 17 1.61 0.54 6.87
C SER A 17 0.71 -0.45 7.62
N ALA A 18 0.21 -1.45 6.92
CA ALA A 18 -0.63 -2.49 7.53
C ALA A 18 0.16 -3.31 8.55
N ILE A 19 1.42 -3.66 8.21
CA ILE A 19 2.24 -4.50 9.09
C ILE A 19 2.58 -3.82 10.42
N GLU A 20 2.75 -2.49 10.43
CA GLU A 20 3.04 -1.71 11.64
C GLU A 20 1.88 -1.68 12.65
N THR A 21 0.70 -2.09 12.24
CA THR A 21 -0.46 -2.22 13.14
C THR A 21 -0.19 -3.25 14.24
N ILE A 22 0.54 -4.33 13.95
CA ILE A 22 0.83 -5.40 14.92
C ILE A 22 1.68 -4.87 16.08
N PRO A 23 2.89 -4.33 15.88
CA PRO A 23 3.65 -3.74 16.97
C PRO A 23 2.94 -2.56 17.62
N ARG A 24 2.12 -1.80 16.90
CA ARG A 24 1.33 -0.70 17.47
C ARG A 24 0.33 -1.20 18.50
N LEU A 25 -0.40 -2.27 18.23
CA LEU A 25 -1.34 -2.89 19.18
C LEU A 25 -0.60 -3.41 20.43
N ARG A 26 0.58 -3.99 20.27
CA ARG A 26 1.42 -4.43 21.39
C ARG A 26 1.89 -3.25 22.25
N ASN A 27 2.33 -2.16 21.63
CA ASN A 27 2.74 -0.95 22.33
C ASN A 27 1.58 -0.28 23.09
N MET A 28 0.33 -0.57 22.71
CA MET A 28 -0.87 -0.17 23.45
C MET A 28 -1.17 -1.11 24.64
N GLY A 29 -0.31 -2.07 24.95
CA GLY A 29 -0.44 -2.98 26.08
C GLY A 29 -1.29 -4.22 25.79
N LEU A 30 -1.61 -4.52 24.52
CA LEU A 30 -2.34 -5.74 24.16
C LEU A 30 -1.36 -6.92 24.06
N PRO A 31 -1.52 -7.97 24.87
CA PRO A 31 -0.63 -9.11 24.83
C PRO A 31 -0.81 -9.93 23.55
N PRO A 32 0.26 -10.59 23.04
CA PRO A 32 0.22 -11.36 21.79
C PRO A 32 -0.90 -12.39 21.69
N PHE A 33 -1.21 -13.08 22.80
CA PHE A 33 -2.27 -14.09 22.84
C PHE A 33 -3.69 -13.52 22.64
N MET A 34 -3.88 -12.20 22.84
CA MET A 34 -5.13 -11.51 22.51
C MET A 34 -5.11 -10.95 21.09
N VAL A 35 -3.95 -10.46 20.61
CA VAL A 35 -3.81 -9.86 19.30
C VAL A 35 -3.95 -10.91 18.19
N ALA A 36 -3.22 -12.02 18.28
CA ALA A 36 -3.17 -13.02 17.23
C ALA A 36 -4.54 -13.63 16.85
N PRO A 37 -5.39 -14.07 17.81
CA PRO A 37 -6.71 -14.61 17.46
C PRO A 37 -7.74 -13.53 17.11
N ALA A 38 -7.56 -12.28 17.56
CA ALA A 38 -8.52 -11.20 17.32
C ALA A 38 -8.37 -10.54 15.94
N LEU A 39 -7.19 -10.62 15.33
CA LEU A 39 -6.92 -10.06 14.02
C LEU A 39 -7.20 -11.08 12.93
N ASP A 40 -7.92 -10.62 11.90
CA ASP A 40 -8.17 -11.37 10.68
C ASP A 40 -7.58 -10.69 9.46
N THR A 41 -7.95 -9.44 9.23
CA THR A 41 -7.47 -8.64 8.11
C THR A 41 -7.07 -7.24 8.57
N ILE A 42 -5.95 -6.76 8.08
CA ILE A 42 -5.46 -5.41 8.30
C ILE A 42 -5.36 -4.71 6.95
N ILE A 43 -5.92 -3.51 6.87
CA ILE A 43 -5.91 -2.69 5.65
C ILE A 43 -5.29 -1.34 5.98
N ALA A 44 -4.16 -1.02 5.38
CA ALA A 44 -3.64 0.34 5.36
C ALA A 44 -4.00 1.00 4.03
N GLN A 45 -4.31 2.30 4.07
CA GLN A 45 -4.76 3.02 2.89
C GLN A 45 -4.29 4.47 2.87
N ARG A 46 -4.05 4.99 1.66
CA ARG A 46 -3.79 6.39 1.38
C ARG A 46 -4.63 6.84 0.19
N LEU A 47 -5.08 8.09 0.21
CA LEU A 47 -5.79 8.68 -0.92
C LEU A 47 -4.83 9.44 -1.83
N VAL A 48 -4.90 9.15 -3.12
CA VAL A 48 -4.24 9.88 -4.20
C VAL A 48 -5.27 10.48 -5.14
N ARG A 49 -4.90 11.53 -5.84
CA ARG A 49 -5.76 12.16 -6.83
C ARG A 49 -5.80 11.31 -8.10
N LYS A 50 -6.97 11.20 -8.71
CA LYS A 50 -7.16 10.54 -10.00
C LYS A 50 -6.93 11.54 -11.12
N VAL A 51 -6.24 11.12 -12.19
CA VAL A 51 -6.03 11.97 -13.36
C VAL A 51 -7.35 12.41 -13.97
N CYS A 52 -7.38 13.64 -14.47
CA CYS A 52 -8.56 14.17 -15.17
C CYS A 52 -8.72 13.49 -16.53
N PRO A 53 -9.86 12.87 -16.83
CA PRO A 53 -10.04 12.17 -18.10
C PRO A 53 -10.09 13.11 -19.32
N LYS A 54 -10.27 14.44 -19.11
CA LYS A 54 -10.41 15.42 -20.19
C LYS A 54 -9.10 16.08 -20.60
N CYS A 55 -8.07 16.10 -19.77
CA CYS A 55 -6.85 16.86 -20.04
C CYS A 55 -5.54 16.12 -19.74
N HIS A 56 -5.59 14.85 -19.35
CA HIS A 56 -4.36 14.06 -19.24
C HIS A 56 -3.92 13.63 -20.66
N THR A 57 -2.63 13.51 -20.82
CA THR A 57 -1.98 12.86 -21.96
C THR A 57 -1.14 11.70 -21.48
N LEU A 58 -0.65 10.92 -22.41
CA LEU A 58 0.35 9.89 -22.10
C LEU A 58 1.71 10.39 -22.60
N ARG A 59 2.71 10.34 -21.75
CA ARG A 59 4.09 10.62 -22.13
C ARG A 59 4.95 9.36 -22.06
N PRO A 60 6.00 9.25 -22.87
CA PRO A 60 6.99 8.18 -22.71
C PRO A 60 7.54 8.16 -21.30
N ILE A 61 7.76 6.96 -20.77
CA ILE A 61 8.41 6.77 -19.46
C ILE A 61 9.90 7.14 -19.58
N ALA A 62 10.40 7.92 -18.62
CA ALA A 62 11.83 8.24 -18.57
C ALA A 62 12.66 7.02 -18.11
N GLU A 63 13.94 6.95 -18.49
CA GLU A 63 14.78 5.81 -18.17
C GLU A 63 14.96 5.60 -16.65
N SER A 64 15.00 6.66 -15.88
CA SER A 64 15.03 6.60 -14.40
C SER A 64 13.76 6.02 -13.82
N GLU A 65 12.60 6.43 -14.33
CA GLU A 65 11.29 5.93 -13.92
C GLU A 65 11.13 4.46 -14.31
N LYS A 66 11.62 4.08 -15.50
CA LYS A 66 11.62 2.70 -15.97
C LYS A 66 12.39 1.77 -15.03
N LYS A 67 13.59 2.16 -14.61
CA LYS A 67 14.38 1.40 -13.63
C LYS A 67 13.66 1.25 -12.30
N GLU A 68 12.94 2.29 -11.88
CA GLU A 68 12.15 2.25 -10.66
C GLU A 68 10.95 1.29 -10.79
N PHE A 69 10.22 1.33 -11.91
CA PHE A 69 9.18 0.34 -12.21
C PHE A 69 9.72 -1.09 -12.22
N GLU A 70 10.88 -1.33 -12.84
CA GLU A 70 11.53 -2.64 -12.86
C GLU A 70 11.88 -3.14 -11.46
N SER A 71 12.36 -2.25 -10.59
CA SER A 71 12.64 -2.56 -9.19
C SER A 71 11.37 -2.94 -8.42
N VAL A 72 10.29 -2.17 -8.59
CA VAL A 72 8.99 -2.44 -7.96
C VAL A 72 8.38 -3.74 -8.49
N ILE A 73 8.40 -3.96 -9.81
CA ILE A 73 7.94 -5.20 -10.45
C ILE A 73 8.76 -6.40 -9.97
N GLY A 74 10.07 -6.22 -9.76
CA GLY A 74 10.94 -7.24 -9.20
C GLY A 74 10.42 -7.78 -7.87
N GLY A 75 9.90 -6.90 -7.02
CA GLY A 75 9.26 -7.27 -5.76
C GLY A 75 7.94 -8.02 -5.92
N LEU A 76 7.25 -7.85 -7.05
CA LEU A 76 5.94 -8.45 -7.33
C LEU A 76 6.00 -9.79 -8.06
N LYS A 77 7.15 -10.19 -8.61
CA LYS A 77 7.30 -11.40 -9.46
C LYS A 77 6.80 -12.70 -8.79
N ASN A 78 6.86 -12.77 -7.48
CA ASN A 78 6.46 -13.94 -6.70
C ASN A 78 5.05 -13.79 -6.09
N ILE A 79 4.32 -12.72 -6.44
CA ILE A 79 3.00 -12.42 -5.91
C ILE A 79 1.98 -12.64 -7.02
N ASN A 80 1.00 -13.51 -6.78
CA ASN A 80 -0.13 -13.67 -7.69
C ASN A 80 -1.11 -12.51 -7.51
N LEU A 81 -0.97 -11.48 -8.33
CA LEU A 81 -1.83 -10.29 -8.29
C LEU A 81 -3.24 -10.54 -8.88
N GLY A 82 -3.46 -11.67 -9.57
CA GLY A 82 -4.69 -11.90 -10.32
C GLY A 82 -4.91 -10.97 -11.52
N ILE A 83 -4.00 -10.03 -11.75
CA ILE A 83 -3.99 -9.10 -12.88
C ILE A 83 -2.61 -9.12 -13.53
N PRO A 84 -2.52 -9.12 -14.87
CA PRO A 84 -1.24 -8.98 -15.54
C PRO A 84 -0.69 -7.58 -15.29
N PHE A 85 0.55 -7.50 -14.85
CA PHE A 85 1.26 -6.26 -14.71
C PHE A 85 2.49 -6.25 -15.63
N ASN A 86 2.49 -5.33 -16.58
CA ASN A 86 3.59 -5.13 -17.51
C ASN A 86 4.21 -3.75 -17.29
N LEU A 87 5.50 -3.66 -17.60
CA LEU A 87 6.18 -2.36 -17.63
C LEU A 87 5.49 -1.44 -18.65
N PRO A 88 4.98 -0.27 -18.26
CA PRO A 88 4.32 0.63 -19.19
C PRO A 88 5.37 1.31 -20.11
N GLU A 89 5.03 1.47 -21.38
CA GLU A 89 5.82 2.31 -22.30
C GLU A 89 5.54 3.80 -22.09
N GLN A 90 4.33 4.10 -21.63
CA GLN A 90 3.85 5.46 -21.40
C GLN A 90 3.13 5.55 -20.06
N ILE A 91 3.21 6.71 -19.44
CA ILE A 91 2.54 7.02 -18.17
C ILE A 91 1.74 8.33 -18.29
N PRO A 92 0.72 8.53 -17.43
CA PRO A 92 -0.07 9.76 -17.46
C PRO A 92 0.74 11.00 -17.13
N GLU A 93 0.49 12.05 -17.89
CA GLU A 93 0.90 13.42 -17.63
C GLU A 93 -0.33 14.31 -17.54
N VAL A 94 -0.36 15.22 -16.58
CA VAL A 94 -1.52 16.08 -16.32
C VAL A 94 -1.21 17.53 -16.69
N HIS A 95 -2.18 18.21 -17.29
CA HIS A 95 -2.01 19.58 -17.77
C HIS A 95 -2.92 20.58 -17.04
N GLY A 96 -4.14 20.21 -16.78
CA GLY A 96 -5.17 21.08 -16.25
C GLY A 96 -6.15 21.55 -17.34
N CYS A 97 -7.40 21.68 -16.96
CA CYS A 97 -8.47 22.25 -17.79
C CYS A 97 -9.58 22.80 -16.91
N GLU A 98 -10.55 23.46 -17.51
CA GLU A 98 -11.69 24.02 -16.80
C GLU A 98 -12.46 22.97 -15.99
N ALA A 99 -12.64 21.76 -16.53
CA ALA A 99 -13.37 20.68 -15.88
C ALA A 99 -12.72 20.15 -14.59
N CYS A 100 -11.42 20.35 -14.41
CA CYS A 100 -10.68 19.98 -13.21
C CYS A 100 -10.16 21.20 -12.42
N SER A 101 -10.69 22.40 -12.72
CA SER A 101 -10.26 23.66 -12.12
C SER A 101 -8.74 23.85 -12.24
N GLN A 102 -8.18 23.56 -13.41
CA GLN A 102 -6.75 23.68 -13.75
C GLN A 102 -5.79 22.80 -12.94
N THR A 103 -6.30 21.84 -12.18
CA THR A 103 -5.48 20.97 -11.31
C THR A 103 -4.89 19.76 -12.05
N GLY A 104 -5.45 19.35 -13.18
CA GLY A 104 -5.11 18.10 -13.86
C GLY A 104 -5.70 16.83 -13.22
N TYR A 105 -6.44 16.96 -12.11
CA TYR A 105 -6.98 15.84 -11.37
C TYR A 105 -8.47 15.96 -11.09
N THR A 106 -9.17 14.84 -11.02
CA THR A 106 -10.61 14.79 -10.71
C THR A 106 -10.94 13.57 -9.85
N GLY A 107 -11.40 13.80 -8.62
CA GLY A 107 -11.70 12.72 -7.68
C GLY A 107 -10.44 12.11 -7.05
N ARG A 108 -10.65 11.04 -6.32
CA ARG A 108 -9.60 10.32 -5.57
C ARG A 108 -9.73 8.82 -5.77
N LEU A 109 -8.62 8.13 -5.58
CA LEU A 109 -8.58 6.67 -5.49
C LEU A 109 -7.71 6.26 -4.30
N VAL A 110 -7.89 5.05 -3.85
CA VAL A 110 -7.16 4.50 -2.70
C VAL A 110 -5.89 3.82 -3.21
N LEU A 111 -4.77 4.02 -2.53
CA LEU A 111 -3.65 3.09 -2.52
C LEU A 111 -3.82 2.21 -1.30
N ALA A 112 -3.79 0.90 -1.48
CA ALA A 112 -4.07 -0.06 -0.41
C ALA A 112 -2.92 -1.04 -0.20
N GLU A 113 -2.72 -1.40 1.06
CA GLU A 113 -1.89 -2.50 1.51
C GLU A 113 -2.77 -3.40 2.39
N VAL A 114 -2.92 -4.66 2.01
CA VAL A 114 -3.83 -5.58 2.68
C VAL A 114 -3.06 -6.80 3.17
N ILE A 115 -3.26 -7.16 4.42
CA ILE A 115 -2.71 -8.35 5.05
C ILE A 115 -3.85 -9.18 5.60
N THR A 116 -4.00 -10.41 5.12
CA THR A 116 -4.87 -11.41 5.76
C THR A 116 -4.01 -12.30 6.64
N LEU A 117 -4.38 -12.42 7.90
CA LEU A 117 -3.60 -13.15 8.89
C LEU A 117 -3.86 -14.66 8.77
N ASN A 118 -2.91 -15.38 8.20
CA ASN A 118 -2.90 -16.84 8.19
C ASN A 118 -2.31 -17.41 9.49
N SER A 119 -2.31 -18.74 9.62
CA SER A 119 -1.80 -19.43 10.82
C SER A 119 -0.32 -19.16 11.07
N GLU A 120 0.51 -19.05 10.01
CA GLU A 120 1.93 -18.73 10.11
C GLU A 120 2.14 -17.35 10.72
N MET A 121 1.40 -16.34 10.22
CA MET A 121 1.42 -14.97 10.75
C MET A 121 0.97 -14.91 12.21
N LYS A 122 -0.11 -15.62 12.56
CA LYS A 122 -0.62 -15.69 13.95
C LYS A 122 0.41 -16.30 14.88
N THR A 123 1.13 -17.34 14.44
CA THR A 123 2.22 -17.95 15.22
C THR A 123 3.38 -16.98 15.45
N LEU A 124 3.78 -16.20 14.43
CA LEU A 124 4.81 -15.18 14.59
C LEU A 124 4.40 -14.10 15.60
N ILE A 125 3.15 -13.68 15.58
CA ILE A 125 2.61 -12.68 16.54
C ILE A 125 2.68 -13.27 17.97
N LEU A 126 2.27 -14.54 18.16
CA LEU A 126 2.31 -15.19 19.47
C LEU A 126 3.74 -15.31 20.03
N ASN A 127 4.72 -15.59 19.15
CA ASN A 127 6.13 -15.75 19.50
C ASN A 127 6.88 -14.43 19.62
N ASP A 128 6.20 -13.31 19.50
CA ASP A 128 6.81 -11.98 19.55
C ASP A 128 7.92 -11.76 18.52
N SER A 129 7.74 -12.33 17.33
CA SER A 129 8.72 -12.33 16.25
C SER A 129 8.98 -10.91 15.72
N SER A 130 10.11 -10.74 15.04
CA SER A 130 10.54 -9.46 14.50
C SER A 130 9.60 -8.94 13.39
N LEU A 131 9.62 -7.62 13.16
CA LEU A 131 8.88 -7.01 12.05
C LEU A 131 9.34 -7.57 10.69
N VAL A 132 10.62 -7.92 10.57
CA VAL A 132 11.20 -8.50 9.34
C VAL A 132 10.56 -9.86 9.02
N ASP A 133 10.39 -10.72 10.04
CA ASP A 133 9.75 -12.03 9.87
C ASP A 133 8.27 -11.87 9.45
N LEU A 134 7.56 -10.94 10.10
CA LEU A 134 6.17 -10.63 9.77
C LEU A 134 6.04 -10.13 8.32
N ILE A 135 6.93 -9.25 7.87
CA ILE A 135 6.96 -8.77 6.48
C ILE A 135 7.20 -9.93 5.52
N ALA A 136 8.17 -10.82 5.81
CA ALA A 136 8.49 -11.94 4.94
C ALA A 136 7.28 -12.87 4.73
N VAL A 137 6.55 -13.20 5.81
CA VAL A 137 5.34 -14.03 5.73
C VAL A 137 4.20 -13.30 5.04
N ALA A 138 3.99 -12.01 5.30
CA ALA A 138 2.98 -11.21 4.62
C ALA A 138 3.22 -11.16 3.10
N ARG A 139 4.47 -10.94 2.69
CA ARG A 139 4.89 -10.95 1.27
C ARG A 139 4.64 -12.31 0.62
N LYS A 140 5.04 -13.40 1.26
CA LYS A 140 4.80 -14.78 0.81
C LYS A 140 3.29 -15.06 0.65
N SER A 141 2.46 -14.43 1.47
CA SER A 141 0.99 -14.55 1.42
C SER A 141 0.32 -13.62 0.41
N GLY A 142 1.08 -12.87 -0.39
CA GLY A 142 0.56 -12.03 -1.45
C GLY A 142 0.37 -10.55 -1.10
N MET A 143 0.87 -10.08 0.05
CA MET A 143 0.81 -8.66 0.38
C MET A 143 1.56 -7.81 -0.64
N THR A 144 0.91 -6.79 -1.17
CA THR A 144 1.53 -5.70 -1.92
C THR A 144 1.60 -4.46 -1.05
N THR A 145 2.67 -3.68 -1.17
CA THR A 145 2.78 -2.39 -0.48
C THR A 145 1.93 -1.32 -1.17
N MET A 146 1.57 -0.25 -0.46
CA MET A 146 0.87 0.89 -1.07
C MET A 146 1.64 1.51 -2.24
N ARG A 147 2.98 1.50 -2.20
CA ARG A 147 3.82 1.97 -3.30
C ARG A 147 3.65 1.09 -4.53
N GLU A 148 3.72 -0.23 -4.38
CA GLU A 148 3.52 -1.18 -5.47
C GLU A 148 2.11 -1.06 -6.07
N ASP A 149 1.08 -0.95 -5.24
CA ASP A 149 -0.30 -0.70 -5.70
C ASP A 149 -0.41 0.63 -6.46
N GLY A 150 0.35 1.65 -6.01
CA GLY A 150 0.46 2.93 -6.70
C GLY A 150 1.06 2.79 -8.11
N PHE A 151 2.16 2.07 -8.24
CA PHE A 151 2.81 1.83 -9.54
C PHE A 151 1.90 1.06 -10.50
N ILE A 152 1.15 0.07 -10.00
CA ILE A 152 0.12 -0.63 -10.78
C ILE A 152 -0.92 0.37 -11.28
N LYS A 153 -1.40 1.28 -10.44
CA LYS A 153 -2.41 2.28 -10.81
C LYS A 153 -1.89 3.34 -11.77
N VAL A 154 -0.61 3.68 -11.70
CA VAL A 154 0.05 4.54 -12.71
C VAL A 154 0.11 3.83 -14.07
N SER A 155 0.50 2.55 -14.10
CA SER A 155 0.53 1.78 -15.34
C SER A 155 -0.86 1.61 -16.00
N GLN A 156 -1.91 1.67 -15.18
CA GLN A 156 -3.31 1.65 -15.63
C GLN A 156 -3.84 3.03 -16.06
N GLY A 157 -3.02 4.08 -15.97
CA GLY A 157 -3.43 5.43 -16.34
C GLY A 157 -4.36 6.12 -15.33
N LEU A 158 -4.44 5.65 -14.09
CA LEU A 158 -5.40 6.14 -13.09
C LEU A 158 -4.89 7.30 -12.25
N THR A 159 -3.58 7.37 -12.01
CA THR A 159 -2.91 8.41 -11.23
C THR A 159 -1.51 8.67 -11.79
N THR A 160 -0.76 9.59 -11.20
CA THR A 160 0.62 9.92 -11.61
C THR A 160 1.64 9.43 -10.60
N LEU A 161 2.92 9.32 -11.00
CA LEU A 161 4.02 8.97 -10.09
C LEU A 161 4.17 9.99 -8.96
N GLU A 162 3.98 11.28 -9.23
CA GLU A 162 4.05 12.35 -8.24
C GLU A 162 3.04 12.12 -7.10
N GLU A 163 1.83 11.70 -7.44
CA GLU A 163 0.81 11.39 -6.44
C GLU A 163 1.18 10.16 -5.61
N VAL A 164 1.73 9.13 -6.23
CA VAL A 164 2.22 7.94 -5.52
C VAL A 164 3.36 8.32 -4.57
N TYR A 165 4.35 9.09 -5.03
CA TYR A 165 5.45 9.54 -4.18
C TYR A 165 4.95 10.38 -3.01
N ARG A 166 4.08 11.35 -3.27
CA ARG A 166 3.48 12.18 -2.22
C ARG A 166 2.78 11.36 -1.15
N ALA A 167 2.09 10.29 -1.53
CA ALA A 167 1.31 9.46 -0.61
C ALA A 167 2.14 8.41 0.13
N THR A 168 3.23 7.93 -0.47
CA THR A 168 4.03 6.80 0.05
C THR A 168 5.41 7.20 0.55
N ASN A 169 5.91 8.39 0.21
CA ASN A 169 7.11 8.95 0.82
C ASN A 169 6.76 9.41 2.24
N VAL A 170 6.87 8.49 3.18
CA VAL A 170 7.03 8.86 4.58
C VAL A 170 8.33 9.65 4.66
N SER A 171 8.21 10.92 5.06
CA SER A 171 9.31 11.87 5.21
C SER A 171 10.55 11.21 5.79
N THR A 172 11.61 11.14 5.02
CA THR A 172 12.99 10.90 5.48
C THR A 172 13.51 12.05 6.38
N THR A 173 12.62 12.77 7.05
CA THR A 173 12.95 13.96 7.86
C THR A 173 13.05 13.66 9.35
N SER A 174 13.13 12.39 9.78
CA SER A 174 13.30 12.05 11.20
C SER A 174 14.47 11.13 11.51
N ALA A 175 15.51 11.11 10.66
CA ALA A 175 16.73 10.31 10.91
C ALA A 175 18.01 11.14 10.97
N LEU A 176 17.93 12.43 11.29
CA LEU A 176 19.09 13.28 11.61
C LEU A 176 18.68 14.35 12.63
N SER A 177 18.55 13.96 13.88
CA SER A 177 18.74 14.81 15.04
C SER A 177 19.06 13.96 16.27
#